data_f7ce351a4dad21025f37f5cd99cf93d0
#
_entry.id   f7ce351a4dad21025f37f5cd99cf93d0
#
_cell.length_a   1.000
_cell.length_b   1.000
_cell.length_c   1.000
_cell.angle_alpha   90.00
_cell.angle_beta   90.00
_cell.angle_gamma   90.00
#
_symmetry.space_group_name_H-M   'P 1'
#
loop_
_entity.id
_entity.type
_entity.pdbx_description
1 polymer ?
#
loop_
_entity_poly.entity_id
_entity_poly.type
_entity_poly.pdbx_seq_one_letter_code
_entity_poly.pdbx_strand_id
1 'polypeptide(L)' 'MHCYFHLVHTHERILDETGIEVSDIEAAHYQALKAIQELRQDGESDEIDWRGWQLEVVDESGKILLSIPLDTSQH' A
#
# COMPACT_ATOMS: atom_id res chain seq x y z
N MET A 1 -11.71 0.29 -12.53
CA MET A 1 -12.08 0.68 -11.17
C MET A 1 -10.98 1.54 -10.59
N HIS A 2 -11.37 2.52 -9.80
CA HIS A 2 -10.41 3.47 -9.28
C HIS A 2 -10.06 3.09 -7.83
N CYS A 3 -8.78 3.03 -7.54
CA CYS A 3 -8.33 2.58 -6.23
C CYS A 3 -7.36 3.59 -5.62
N TYR A 4 -7.36 3.63 -4.28
CA TYR A 4 -6.46 4.49 -3.53
C TYR A 4 -5.58 3.62 -2.64
N PHE A 5 -4.33 3.96 -2.55
CA PHE A 5 -3.35 3.16 -1.81
C PHE A 5 -2.89 3.97 -0.61
N HIS A 6 -3.45 3.67 0.54
CA HIS A 6 -3.15 4.40 1.77
C HIS A 6 -2.10 3.66 2.57
N LEU A 7 -1.20 4.40 3.19
CA LEU A 7 -0.26 3.82 4.15
C LEU A 7 -0.80 4.05 5.54
N VAL A 8 -0.96 2.99 6.30
CA VAL A 8 -1.62 3.06 7.59
C VAL A 8 -0.71 2.50 8.67
N HIS A 9 -0.59 3.22 9.77
CA HIS A 9 0.16 2.80 10.92
C HIS A 9 -0.75 2.95 12.14
N THR A 10 -0.33 2.41 13.25
CA THR A 10 -1.13 2.47 14.46
C THR A 10 -1.49 3.90 14.83
N HIS A 11 -0.56 4.82 14.64
CA HIS A 11 -0.75 6.19 15.07
C HIS A 11 -0.80 7.18 13.91
N GLU A 12 -0.66 6.72 12.67
CA GLU A 12 -0.57 7.62 11.54
C GLU A 12 -1.25 7.03 10.33
N ARG A 13 -1.71 7.89 9.46
CA ARG A 13 -2.26 7.45 8.19
C ARG A 13 -1.81 8.43 7.13
N ILE A 14 -1.30 7.91 6.04
CA ILE A 14 -0.93 8.72 4.90
C ILE A 14 -1.90 8.36 3.79
N LEU A 15 -2.79 9.27 3.47
CA LEU A 15 -3.86 8.99 2.52
C LEU A 15 -3.44 9.34 1.11
N ASP A 16 -3.75 8.45 0.19
CA ASP A 16 -3.51 8.71 -1.22
C ASP A 16 -4.72 9.43 -1.76
N GLU A 17 -4.53 10.64 -2.22
CA GLU A 17 -5.64 11.44 -2.71
C GLU A 17 -5.77 11.37 -4.21
N THR A 18 -4.84 10.74 -4.89
CA THR A 18 -4.86 10.65 -6.33
C THR A 18 -5.44 9.34 -6.82
N GLY A 19 -4.94 8.25 -6.29
CA GLY A 19 -5.38 6.95 -6.70
C GLY A 19 -4.89 6.57 -8.09
N ILE A 20 -5.27 5.39 -8.53
CA ILE A 20 -4.99 4.95 -9.88
C ILE A 20 -6.17 4.16 -10.41
N GLU A 21 -6.23 4.09 -11.71
CA GLU A 21 -7.28 3.30 -12.36
C GLU A 21 -6.72 1.93 -12.66
N VAL A 22 -7.46 0.88 -12.29
CA VAL A 22 -7.04 -0.50 -12.57
C VAL A 22 -8.21 -1.24 -13.17
N SER A 23 -7.92 -2.35 -13.86
CA SER A 23 -8.98 -3.09 -14.53
C SER A 23 -9.75 -3.99 -13.56
N ASP A 24 -9.09 -4.51 -12.54
CA ASP A 24 -9.75 -5.39 -11.59
C ASP A 24 -8.92 -5.46 -10.32
N ILE A 25 -9.35 -6.30 -9.39
CA ILE A 25 -8.68 -6.38 -8.11
C ILE A 25 -7.32 -7.03 -8.20
N GLU A 26 -7.12 -7.92 -9.16
CA GLU A 26 -5.81 -8.52 -9.35
C GLU A 26 -4.81 -7.49 -9.84
N ALA A 27 -5.25 -6.61 -10.72
CA ALA A 27 -4.38 -5.53 -11.17
C ALA A 27 -4.05 -4.60 -10.02
N ALA A 28 -5.03 -4.33 -9.15
CA ALA A 28 -4.78 -3.50 -7.97
C ALA A 28 -3.75 -4.16 -7.06
N HIS A 29 -3.86 -5.48 -6.87
CA HIS A 29 -2.93 -6.21 -6.03
C HIS A 29 -1.51 -6.13 -6.61
N TYR A 30 -1.40 -6.32 -7.91
CA TYR A 30 -0.10 -6.24 -8.57
C TYR A 30 0.53 -4.86 -8.37
N GLN A 31 -0.26 -3.81 -8.56
CA GLN A 31 0.25 -2.46 -8.39
C GLN A 31 0.64 -2.20 -6.94
N ALA A 32 -0.12 -2.75 -5.99
CA ALA A 32 0.20 -2.59 -4.59
C ALA A 32 1.54 -3.24 -4.26
N LEU A 33 1.77 -4.46 -4.75
CA LEU A 33 3.03 -5.14 -4.49
C LEU A 33 4.19 -4.40 -5.14
N LYS A 34 3.96 -3.85 -6.33
CA LYS A 34 5.00 -3.09 -7.00
C LYS A 34 5.32 -1.82 -6.23
N ALA A 35 4.31 -1.15 -5.70
CA ALA A 35 4.54 0.05 -4.91
C ALA A 35 5.34 -0.26 -3.65
N ILE A 36 5.03 -1.38 -3.00
CA ILE A 36 5.77 -1.78 -1.81
C ILE A 36 7.23 -2.06 -2.15
N GLN A 37 7.47 -2.72 -3.27
CA GLN A 37 8.84 -2.96 -3.69
C GLN A 37 9.59 -1.67 -3.92
N GLU A 38 8.96 -0.70 -4.53
CA GLU A 38 9.61 0.57 -4.79
C GLU A 38 9.93 1.30 -3.50
N LEU A 39 9.04 1.22 -2.53
CA LEU A 39 9.31 1.84 -1.24
C LEU A 39 10.52 1.20 -0.57
N ARG A 40 10.65 -0.11 -0.70
CA ARG A 40 11.73 -0.81 -0.02
C ARG A 40 13.05 -0.70 -0.74
N GLN A 41 13.01 -0.45 -2.04
CA GLN A 41 14.24 -0.33 -2.81
C GLN A 41 14.82 1.05 -2.74
N ASP A 42 14.06 2.02 -2.25
CA ASP A 42 14.58 3.34 -2.04
C ASP A 42 15.75 3.21 -1.09
N GLY A 43 16.84 3.80 -1.37
CA GLY A 43 18.04 3.61 -0.58
C GLY A 43 17.90 3.95 0.88
N GLU A 44 16.87 4.69 1.24
CA GLU A 44 16.68 5.09 2.61
C GLU A 44 15.78 4.16 3.38
N SER A 45 15.27 3.13 2.73
CA SER A 45 14.31 2.27 3.39
C SER A 45 14.91 1.50 4.56
N ASP A 46 16.22 1.33 4.59
CA ASP A 46 16.85 0.62 5.69
C ASP A 46 16.69 1.35 7.00
N GLU A 47 16.48 2.64 6.96
CA GLU A 47 16.33 3.41 8.18
C GLU A 47 14.90 3.55 8.63
N ILE A 48 13.97 3.02 7.87
CA ILE A 48 12.57 3.15 8.19
C ILE A 48 12.10 1.88 8.87
N ASP A 49 11.45 2.05 10.00
CA ASP A 49 10.88 0.92 10.72
C ASP A 49 9.49 0.68 10.18
N TRP A 50 9.35 -0.37 9.39
CA TRP A 50 8.06 -0.66 8.75
C TRP A 50 7.10 -1.43 9.64
N ARG A 51 7.51 -1.73 10.87
CA ARG A 51 6.64 -2.48 11.76
C ARG A 51 5.39 -1.67 12.07
N GLY A 52 4.25 -2.32 11.99
CA GLY A 52 3.00 -1.65 12.24
C GLY A 52 2.42 -0.91 11.04
N TRP A 53 3.17 -0.84 9.95
CA TRP A 53 2.67 -0.20 8.74
C TRP A 53 2.02 -1.22 7.83
N GLN A 54 1.00 -0.78 7.13
CA GLN A 54 0.41 -1.63 6.10
C GLN A 54 -0.12 -0.76 4.98
N LEU A 55 -0.24 -1.35 3.82
CA LEU A 55 -0.78 -0.67 2.66
C LEU A 55 -2.22 -1.13 2.50
N GLU A 56 -3.15 -0.18 2.51
CA GLU A 56 -4.55 -0.50 2.31
C GLU A 56 -4.97 -0.01 0.95
N VAL A 57 -5.58 -0.88 0.17
CA VAL A 57 -6.12 -0.54 -1.13
C VAL A 57 -7.62 -0.40 -0.97
N VAL A 58 -8.15 0.78 -1.23
CA VAL A 58 -9.58 1.03 -1.08
C VAL A 58 -10.15 1.49 -2.41
N ASP A 59 -11.45 1.28 -2.60
CA ASP A 59 -12.11 1.71 -3.82
C ASP A 59 -12.69 3.10 -3.64
N GLU A 60 -13.42 3.56 -4.64
CA GLU A 60 -13.96 4.92 -4.62
C GLU A 60 -14.93 5.14 -3.51
N SER A 61 -15.56 4.10 -3.02
CA SER A 61 -16.53 4.26 -1.95
C SER A 61 -15.88 4.17 -0.58
N GLY A 62 -14.58 3.91 -0.53
CA GLY A 62 -13.89 3.78 0.75
C GLY A 62 -13.84 2.35 1.27
N LYS A 63 -14.28 1.40 0.47
CA LYS A 63 -14.25 0.00 0.90
C LYS A 63 -12.83 -0.54 0.77
N ILE A 64 -12.36 -1.21 1.81
CA ILE A 64 -11.02 -1.78 1.79
C ILE A 64 -11.06 -3.07 0.98
N LEU A 65 -10.29 -3.09 -0.08
CA LEU A 65 -10.21 -4.26 -0.96
C LEU A 65 -9.06 -5.17 -0.57
N LEU A 66 -7.94 -4.58 -0.15
CA LEU A 66 -6.76 -5.34 0.21
C LEU A 66 -6.05 -4.64 1.35
N SER A 67 -5.38 -5.43 2.18
CA SER A 67 -4.58 -4.87 3.27
C SER A 67 -3.30 -5.70 3.35
N ILE A 68 -2.17 -5.08 3.08
CA ILE A 68 -0.90 -5.78 2.96
C ILE A 68 0.08 -5.24 3.99
N PRO A 69 0.51 -6.05 4.95
CA PRO A 69 1.47 -5.58 5.94
C PRO A 69 2.83 -5.32 5.29
N LEU A 70 3.47 -4.25 5.70
CA LEU A 70 4.78 -3.90 5.16
C LEU A 70 5.91 -4.49 5.97
N ASP A 71 5.64 -4.90 7.20
CA ASP A 71 6.68 -5.47 8.02
C ASP A 71 6.84 -6.98 7.83
N THR A 72 6.08 -7.56 6.91
CA THR A 72 6.19 -8.98 6.66
C THR A 72 7.53 -9.29 6.13
N SER A 73 8.23 -10.17 6.83
CA SER A 73 9.48 -10.51 6.38
C SER A 73 9.32 -11.60 5.42
N GLN A 74 9.99 -11.58 4.44
CA GLN A 74 9.90 -12.54 3.63
C GLN A 74 11.03 -13.14 3.43
N HIS A 75 11.14 -14.00 3.11
CA HIS A 75 12.32 -14.62 2.94
C HIS A 75 12.04 -15.73 2.17
#